data_6017c5fed90e66107cc8f366dc4ed2e6
#
_entry.id   6017c5fed90e66107cc8f366dc4ed2e6
#
_cell.length_a   1.000
_cell.length_b   1.000
_cell.length_c   1.000
_cell.angle_alpha   90.00
_cell.angle_beta   90.00
_cell.angle_gamma   90.00
#
_symmetry.space_group_name_H-M   'P 1'
#
loop_
_entity.id
_entity.type
_entity.pdbx_description
1 polymer ?
#
loop_
_entity_poly.entity_id
_entity_poly.type
_entity_poly.pdbx_seq_one_letter_code
_entity_poly.pdbx_strand_id
1 'polypeptide(L)'
;MSSIIEHTDPINSQILAVSEDKISGFVREPFAAIAEKCGLPLETVLDRIKTMLAAGTIRRVRQTLVASNLAEGALVAWQVPEEKLNDAFDWMFKNDPFSGHVVVRSTDNQTTGSAYRLWTTLKTPTGTNMEEHARVLMRHTGCTKFKLMPAKGIFALGVGHVRRKVIEPGDKTDERAKMIPVGIVQLSDLEWEVLLALKRELTLDEVRLGLWATRAAEAGVDLETFCRVAEDLNKRQVIGRFSTFLEHVKPSASGQRVTKFNALFHWRVPVGREVEAGGEVGRHPILTHCYWREGGPDFNNVNIMAVCHGTEKERVFAHKAAIDAHLASIGIPVDYTNVFWGGRSEIKPSEISPKVHHEWLAKYAEPALAS
;
A
#
# COMPACT_ATOMS: atom_id res chain seq x y z
N MET A 1 0.90 24.01 -22.87
CA MET A 1 1.12 22.62 -23.32
C MET A 1 1.57 21.82 -22.11
N SER A 2 0.94 20.69 -21.84
CA SER A 2 1.39 19.76 -20.77
C SER A 2 2.79 19.28 -21.12
N SER A 3 3.71 19.29 -20.16
CA SER A 3 5.06 18.74 -20.37
C SER A 3 4.98 17.22 -20.50
N ILE A 4 5.75 16.65 -21.41
CA ILE A 4 5.82 15.18 -21.63
C ILE A 4 6.26 14.41 -20.39
N ILE A 5 6.73 15.08 -19.35
CA ILE A 5 7.06 14.49 -18.06
C ILE A 5 5.87 14.42 -17.10
N GLU A 6 4.78 15.12 -17.38
CA GLU A 6 3.67 15.27 -16.45
C GLU A 6 2.60 14.17 -16.61
N HIS A 7 2.00 13.78 -15.50
CA HIS A 7 0.91 12.79 -15.50
C HIS A 7 -0.36 13.30 -16.18
N THR A 8 -0.48 14.62 -16.40
CA THR A 8 -1.61 15.27 -17.06
C THR A 8 -1.46 15.36 -18.58
N ASP A 9 -0.29 15.02 -19.14
CA ASP A 9 -0.13 14.83 -20.58
C ASP A 9 -1.10 13.73 -21.07
N PRO A 10 -1.84 13.92 -22.17
CA PRO A 10 -2.86 12.97 -22.63
C PRO A 10 -2.34 11.55 -22.85
N ILE A 11 -1.14 11.40 -23.44
CA ILE A 11 -0.52 10.10 -23.67
C ILE A 11 -0.10 9.46 -22.35
N ASN A 12 0.55 10.24 -21.46
CA ASN A 12 0.94 9.76 -20.14
C ASN A 12 -0.27 9.34 -19.31
N SER A 13 -1.34 10.12 -19.34
CA SER A 13 -2.59 9.81 -18.63
C SER A 13 -3.20 8.49 -19.13
N GLN A 14 -3.18 8.25 -20.44
CA GLN A 14 -3.65 7.01 -21.05
C GLN A 14 -2.79 5.81 -20.61
N ILE A 15 -1.47 5.95 -20.60
CA ILE A 15 -0.55 4.91 -20.12
C ILE A 15 -0.76 4.63 -18.63
N LEU A 16 -0.84 5.66 -17.80
CA LEU A 16 -1.01 5.53 -16.35
C LEU A 16 -2.36 4.93 -15.96
N ALA A 17 -3.43 5.23 -16.72
CA ALA A 17 -4.75 4.62 -16.50
C ALA A 17 -4.73 3.08 -16.59
N VAL A 18 -3.75 2.52 -17.30
CA VAL A 18 -3.53 1.06 -17.43
C VAL A 18 -2.40 0.59 -16.51
N SER A 19 -1.25 1.25 -16.58
CA SER A 19 -0.02 0.76 -15.95
C SER A 19 -0.02 0.86 -14.43
N GLU A 20 -0.86 1.72 -13.83
CA GLU A 20 -0.95 1.81 -12.37
C GLU A 20 -1.54 0.54 -11.73
N ASP A 21 -2.59 -0.07 -12.33
CA ASP A 21 -3.27 -1.19 -11.67
C ASP A 21 -4.01 -2.19 -12.58
N LYS A 22 -3.83 -2.13 -13.91
CA LYS A 22 -4.55 -3.01 -14.85
C LYS A 22 -3.74 -4.21 -15.37
N ILE A 23 -2.47 -4.32 -15.00
CA ILE A 23 -1.62 -5.45 -15.35
C ILE A 23 -1.56 -6.41 -14.16
N SER A 24 -2.59 -7.26 -14.04
CA SER A 24 -2.73 -8.19 -12.91
C SER A 24 -1.84 -9.41 -13.06
N GLY A 25 -1.30 -9.88 -11.94
CA GLY A 25 -0.50 -11.08 -11.87
C GLY A 25 0.89 -10.93 -12.49
N PHE A 26 1.53 -12.07 -12.74
CA PHE A 26 2.79 -12.14 -13.47
C PHE A 26 2.51 -12.16 -14.97
N VAL A 27 3.21 -11.32 -15.70
CA VAL A 27 3.16 -11.24 -17.17
C VAL A 27 4.58 -11.27 -17.72
N ARG A 28 4.86 -12.15 -18.69
CA ARG A 28 6.20 -12.31 -19.27
C ARG A 28 6.69 -11.02 -19.94
N GLU A 29 5.81 -10.28 -20.62
CA GLU A 29 6.12 -9.00 -21.27
C GLU A 29 5.16 -7.90 -20.80
N PRO A 30 5.35 -7.34 -19.59
CA PRO A 30 4.40 -6.42 -19.00
C PRO A 30 4.26 -5.10 -19.77
N PHE A 31 5.35 -4.60 -20.39
CA PHE A 31 5.27 -3.37 -21.18
C PHE A 31 4.51 -3.57 -22.50
N ALA A 32 4.63 -4.73 -23.14
CA ALA A 32 3.83 -5.07 -24.30
C ALA A 32 2.33 -5.16 -23.93
N ALA A 33 2.02 -5.77 -22.78
CA ALA A 33 0.65 -5.82 -22.27
C ALA A 33 0.07 -4.43 -21.93
N ILE A 34 0.89 -3.50 -21.44
CA ILE A 34 0.48 -2.09 -21.24
C ILE A 34 0.17 -1.45 -22.60
N ALA A 35 1.07 -1.59 -23.59
CA ALA A 35 0.93 -1.02 -24.91
C ALA A 35 -0.35 -1.51 -25.61
N GLU A 36 -0.61 -2.81 -25.58
CA GLU A 36 -1.80 -3.43 -26.11
C GLU A 36 -3.07 -2.86 -25.46
N LYS A 37 -3.12 -2.83 -24.11
CA LYS A 37 -4.30 -2.32 -23.37
C LYS A 37 -4.52 -0.81 -23.55
N CYS A 38 -3.45 -0.04 -23.78
CA CYS A 38 -3.54 1.39 -24.07
C CYS A 38 -3.90 1.67 -25.54
N GLY A 39 -3.70 0.72 -26.45
CA GLY A 39 -3.79 0.97 -27.89
C GLY A 39 -2.70 1.91 -28.42
N LEU A 40 -1.52 1.90 -27.80
CA LEU A 40 -0.38 2.76 -28.17
C LEU A 40 0.79 1.90 -28.68
N PRO A 41 1.66 2.47 -29.57
CA PRO A 41 2.89 1.80 -29.95
C PRO A 41 3.78 1.50 -28.75
N LEU A 42 4.39 0.31 -28.72
CA LEU A 42 5.25 -0.13 -27.62
C LEU A 42 6.40 0.86 -27.35
N GLU A 43 7.07 1.34 -28.37
CA GLU A 43 8.16 2.31 -28.24
C GLU A 43 7.67 3.60 -27.57
N THR A 44 6.47 4.06 -27.89
CA THR A 44 5.88 5.23 -27.21
C THR A 44 5.67 4.95 -25.72
N VAL A 45 5.17 3.77 -25.36
CA VAL A 45 4.95 3.39 -23.95
C VAL A 45 6.27 3.31 -23.19
N LEU A 46 7.28 2.66 -23.76
CA LEU A 46 8.61 2.54 -23.14
C LEU A 46 9.27 3.90 -22.94
N ASP A 47 9.26 4.75 -23.96
CA ASP A 47 9.86 6.09 -23.91
C ASP A 47 9.15 6.99 -22.86
N ARG A 48 7.83 6.99 -22.85
CA ARG A 48 7.05 7.80 -21.91
C ARG A 48 7.21 7.32 -20.46
N ILE A 49 7.25 6.01 -20.20
CA ILE A 49 7.50 5.47 -18.85
C ILE A 49 8.92 5.83 -18.39
N LYS A 50 9.93 5.68 -19.24
CA LYS A 50 11.32 6.11 -18.93
C LYS A 50 11.38 7.60 -18.61
N THR A 51 10.77 8.44 -19.44
CA THR A 51 10.73 9.89 -19.26
C THR A 51 10.08 10.29 -17.95
N MET A 52 8.92 9.74 -17.62
CA MET A 52 8.24 9.98 -16.36
C MET A 52 9.01 9.44 -15.14
N LEU A 53 9.68 8.29 -15.27
CA LEU A 53 10.50 7.70 -14.20
C LEU A 53 11.75 8.56 -13.94
N ALA A 54 12.43 9.01 -14.97
CA ALA A 54 13.60 9.90 -14.86
C ALA A 54 13.23 11.27 -14.25
N ALA A 55 12.03 11.79 -14.55
CA ALA A 55 11.53 13.04 -14.01
C ALA A 55 10.94 12.92 -12.59
N GLY A 56 10.80 11.71 -12.05
CA GLY A 56 10.19 11.46 -10.73
C GLY A 56 8.67 11.56 -10.71
N THR A 57 8.01 11.73 -11.84
CA THR A 57 6.54 11.66 -11.98
C THR A 57 6.05 10.25 -11.68
N ILE A 58 6.72 9.23 -12.23
CA ILE A 58 6.65 7.86 -11.74
C ILE A 58 7.75 7.71 -10.70
N ARG A 59 7.37 7.36 -9.49
CA ARG A 59 8.29 7.13 -8.37
C ARG A 59 9.05 5.82 -8.52
N ARG A 60 8.39 4.78 -9.06
CA ARG A 60 8.94 3.43 -9.24
C ARG A 60 8.11 2.61 -10.22
N VAL A 61 8.74 1.60 -10.81
CA VAL A 61 8.11 0.55 -11.61
C VAL A 61 8.54 -0.79 -11.05
N ARG A 62 7.60 -1.70 -10.77
CA ARG A 62 7.91 -3.04 -10.25
C ARG A 62 6.74 -4.01 -10.32
N GLN A 63 7.05 -5.30 -10.20
CA GLN A 63 6.08 -6.32 -9.83
C GLN A 63 5.71 -6.16 -8.35
N THR A 64 4.43 -6.06 -8.04
CA THR A 64 3.97 -6.08 -6.65
C THR A 64 3.73 -7.50 -6.17
N LEU A 65 3.72 -7.66 -4.87
CA LEU A 65 3.40 -8.92 -4.20
C LEU A 65 2.11 -8.77 -3.41
N VAL A 66 1.38 -9.85 -3.22
CA VAL A 66 0.32 -9.95 -2.22
C VAL A 66 0.99 -10.25 -0.88
N ALA A 67 1.66 -9.24 -0.34
CA ALA A 67 2.53 -9.40 0.82
C ALA A 67 1.77 -9.82 2.10
N SER A 68 0.44 -9.71 2.13
CA SER A 68 -0.42 -10.27 3.18
C SER A 68 -0.45 -11.81 3.18
N ASN A 69 -0.03 -12.43 2.07
CA ASN A 69 0.07 -13.89 1.96
C ASN A 69 1.51 -14.39 2.21
N LEU A 70 2.44 -13.50 2.51
CA LEU A 70 3.87 -13.83 2.70
C LEU A 70 4.40 -13.43 4.08
N ALA A 71 3.80 -12.45 4.69
CA ALA A 71 4.22 -11.93 5.97
C ALA A 71 3.01 -11.39 6.74
N GLU A 72 3.03 -11.56 8.05
CA GLU A 72 2.03 -10.95 8.90
C GLU A 72 2.12 -9.42 8.79
N GLY A 73 0.98 -8.77 8.67
CA GLY A 73 0.92 -7.34 8.47
C GLY A 73 -0.10 -6.63 9.36
N ALA A 74 0.32 -5.52 9.96
CA ALA A 74 -0.55 -4.67 10.75
C ALA A 74 -0.44 -3.21 10.34
N LEU A 75 -1.51 -2.48 10.49
CA LEU A 75 -1.46 -1.04 10.68
C LEU A 75 -1.11 -0.79 12.15
N VAL A 76 -0.09 0.00 12.40
CA VAL A 76 0.34 0.31 13.77
C VAL A 76 0.17 1.79 14.01
N ALA A 77 -0.54 2.13 15.08
CA ALA A 77 -0.68 3.50 15.55
C ALA A 77 0.22 3.69 16.78
N TRP A 78 0.94 4.80 16.84
CA TRP A 78 1.93 5.13 17.86
C TRP A 78 1.60 6.44 18.58
N GLN A 79 1.61 6.41 19.90
CA GLN A 79 1.63 7.63 20.69
C GLN A 79 3.09 8.08 20.84
N VAL A 80 3.36 9.28 20.36
CA VAL A 80 4.69 9.89 20.37
C VAL A 80 4.56 11.26 20.99
N PRO A 81 5.43 11.66 21.95
CA PRO A 81 5.52 13.04 22.40
C PRO A 81 5.72 13.98 21.22
N GLU A 82 5.06 15.14 21.19
CA GLU A 82 5.03 16.03 20.03
C GLU A 82 6.45 16.46 19.63
N GLU A 83 7.32 16.72 20.59
CA GLU A 83 8.72 17.10 20.39
C GLU A 83 9.58 16.00 19.76
N LYS A 84 9.15 14.72 19.87
CA LYS A 84 9.85 13.55 19.29
C LYS A 84 9.24 13.05 18.00
N LEU A 85 8.10 13.62 17.57
CA LEU A 85 7.31 13.08 16.46
C LEU A 85 8.09 12.98 15.14
N ASN A 86 8.85 14.02 14.80
CA ASN A 86 9.65 14.04 13.58
C ASN A 86 10.85 13.09 13.66
N ASP A 87 11.52 13.02 14.80
CA ASP A 87 12.66 12.12 14.99
C ASP A 87 12.20 10.65 14.96
N ALA A 88 11.09 10.34 15.60
CA ALA A 88 10.47 9.01 15.55
C ALA A 88 10.08 8.61 14.11
N PHE A 89 9.47 9.54 13.36
CA PHE A 89 9.15 9.34 11.95
C PHE A 89 10.40 9.02 11.13
N ASP A 90 11.44 9.84 11.26
CA ASP A 90 12.69 9.68 10.51
C ASP A 90 13.40 8.39 10.88
N TRP A 91 13.45 8.06 12.16
CA TRP A 91 14.08 6.83 12.62
C TRP A 91 13.39 5.60 12.05
N MET A 92 12.04 5.51 12.17
CA MET A 92 11.27 4.39 11.63
C MET A 92 11.42 4.27 10.12
N PHE A 93 11.38 5.38 9.39
CA PHE A 93 11.54 5.32 7.95
C PHE A 93 12.94 4.91 7.52
N LYS A 94 13.99 5.39 8.18
CA LYS A 94 15.39 5.14 7.80
C LYS A 94 15.91 3.78 8.26
N ASN A 95 15.53 3.34 9.47
CA ASN A 95 16.17 2.22 10.15
C ASN A 95 15.31 0.94 10.21
N ASP A 96 14.00 1.04 10.02
CA ASP A 96 13.13 -0.13 9.99
C ASP A 96 12.69 -0.47 8.55
N PRO A 97 13.27 -1.50 7.91
CA PRO A 97 12.89 -1.90 6.55
C PRO A 97 11.52 -2.60 6.50
N PHE A 98 10.94 -2.99 7.65
CA PHE A 98 9.66 -3.70 7.75
C PHE A 98 8.46 -2.74 7.80
N SER A 99 8.67 -1.47 8.14
CA SER A 99 7.68 -0.39 8.04
C SER A 99 7.66 0.20 6.63
N GLY A 100 6.71 -0.27 5.79
CA GLY A 100 6.61 0.15 4.38
C GLY A 100 6.00 1.53 4.15
N HIS A 101 5.16 2.00 5.06
CA HIS A 101 4.57 3.32 5.04
C HIS A 101 4.68 3.94 6.44
N VAL A 102 5.27 5.11 6.53
CA VAL A 102 5.33 5.91 7.75
C VAL A 102 4.60 7.22 7.49
N VAL A 103 3.62 7.56 8.34
CA VAL A 103 2.78 8.74 8.13
C VAL A 103 2.40 9.38 9.46
N VAL A 104 2.50 10.72 9.52
CA VAL A 104 1.92 11.52 10.61
C VAL A 104 0.45 11.74 10.31
N ARG A 105 -0.43 11.47 11.28
CA ARG A 105 -1.86 11.68 11.15
C ARG A 105 -2.41 12.61 12.22
N SER A 106 -3.49 13.29 11.85
CA SER A 106 -4.30 14.11 12.74
C SER A 106 -5.78 13.83 12.53
N THR A 107 -6.61 14.15 13.49
CA THR A 107 -8.07 14.09 13.37
C THR A 107 -8.66 15.34 14.01
N ASP A 108 -9.80 15.79 13.48
CA ASP A 108 -10.52 16.93 14.02
C ASP A 108 -11.31 16.54 15.31
N ASN A 109 -11.52 15.24 15.53
CA ASN A 109 -12.23 14.72 16.69
C ASN A 109 -11.28 14.51 17.88
N GLN A 110 -11.65 15.00 19.06
CA GLN A 110 -10.92 14.78 20.31
C GLN A 110 -11.37 13.45 20.93
N THR A 111 -10.58 12.40 20.73
CA THR A 111 -10.80 11.05 21.25
C THR A 111 -9.48 10.48 21.78
N THR A 112 -9.53 9.34 22.48
CA THR A 112 -8.32 8.64 22.89
C THR A 112 -7.40 8.33 21.67
N GLY A 113 -8.02 8.01 20.52
CA GLY A 113 -7.30 7.74 19.28
C GLY A 113 -6.56 8.95 18.70
N SER A 114 -6.94 10.19 19.04
CA SER A 114 -6.28 11.41 18.53
C SER A 114 -4.85 11.59 19.06
N ALA A 115 -4.50 10.94 20.16
CA ALA A 115 -3.13 10.93 20.70
C ALA A 115 -2.16 10.07 19.87
N TYR A 116 -2.67 9.23 18.97
CA TYR A 116 -1.84 8.40 18.09
C TYR A 116 -1.51 9.18 16.81
N ARG A 117 -0.38 9.89 16.85
CA ARG A 117 0.02 10.81 15.78
C ARG A 117 0.89 10.20 14.70
N LEU A 118 1.65 9.15 15.00
CA LEU A 118 2.50 8.43 14.06
C LEU A 118 1.87 7.09 13.70
N TRP A 119 1.87 6.75 12.41
CA TRP A 119 1.25 5.53 11.91
C TRP A 119 2.18 4.82 10.94
N THR A 120 2.27 3.50 11.03
CA THR A 120 3.08 2.69 10.11
C THR A 120 2.29 1.49 9.59
N THR A 121 2.64 1.02 8.39
CA THR A 121 2.27 -0.31 7.94
C THR A 121 3.45 -1.23 8.19
N LEU A 122 3.36 -2.04 9.22
CA LEU A 122 4.40 -2.99 9.61
C LEU A 122 4.12 -4.35 9.01
N LYS A 123 5.14 -5.02 8.49
CA LYS A 123 5.11 -6.42 8.08
C LYS A 123 6.29 -7.14 8.69
N THR A 124 6.04 -8.26 9.33
CA THR A 124 7.09 -9.10 9.89
C THR A 124 7.07 -10.47 9.24
N PRO A 125 8.22 -11.11 9.04
CA PRO A 125 8.27 -12.45 8.47
C PRO A 125 7.47 -13.45 9.30
N THR A 126 6.96 -14.47 8.64
CA THR A 126 6.22 -15.56 9.31
C THR A 126 7.07 -16.20 10.41
N GLY A 127 6.44 -16.49 11.54
CA GLY A 127 7.10 -17.09 12.70
C GLY A 127 7.85 -16.09 13.59
N THR A 128 7.82 -14.80 13.28
CA THR A 128 8.38 -13.75 14.13
C THR A 128 7.29 -13.09 14.99
N ASN A 129 7.68 -12.50 16.11
CA ASN A 129 6.76 -11.81 17.01
C ASN A 129 6.66 -10.32 16.63
N MET A 130 5.56 -9.94 16.01
CA MET A 130 5.30 -8.54 15.60
C MET A 130 5.23 -7.58 16.79
N GLU A 131 4.73 -8.02 17.93
CA GLU A 131 4.68 -7.19 19.14
C GLU A 131 6.08 -6.91 19.69
N GLU A 132 6.97 -7.91 19.68
CA GLU A 132 8.37 -7.74 20.06
C GLU A 132 9.08 -6.76 19.10
N HIS A 133 8.89 -6.90 17.80
CA HIS A 133 9.40 -5.95 16.81
C HIS A 133 8.90 -4.52 17.11
N ALA A 134 7.60 -4.35 17.37
CA ALA A 134 7.03 -3.06 17.73
C ALA A 134 7.62 -2.49 19.02
N ARG A 135 7.94 -3.34 20.03
CA ARG A 135 8.63 -2.91 21.27
C ARG A 135 10.05 -2.40 20.99
N VAL A 136 10.77 -3.03 20.05
CA VAL A 136 12.08 -2.53 19.60
C VAL A 136 11.93 -1.13 19.00
N LEU A 137 10.99 -0.94 18.07
CA LEU A 137 10.72 0.38 17.49
C LEU A 137 10.36 1.42 18.56
N MET A 138 9.51 1.05 19.51
CA MET A 138 9.11 1.94 20.61
C MET A 138 10.29 2.44 21.44
N ARG A 139 11.25 1.56 21.77
CA ARG A 139 12.46 1.94 22.54
C ARG A 139 13.33 2.95 21.80
N HIS A 140 13.56 2.72 20.50
CA HIS A 140 14.43 3.58 19.69
C HIS A 140 13.81 4.92 19.30
N THR A 141 12.48 5.03 19.33
CA THR A 141 11.78 6.23 18.88
C THR A 141 11.21 7.09 20.03
N GLY A 142 11.25 6.56 21.25
CA GLY A 142 10.63 7.23 22.41
C GLY A 142 9.09 7.26 22.33
N CYS A 143 8.48 6.40 21.52
CA CYS A 143 7.03 6.18 21.57
C CYS A 143 6.64 5.63 22.95
N THR A 144 5.51 6.10 23.48
CA THR A 144 5.01 5.74 24.81
C THR A 144 4.01 4.59 24.79
N LYS A 145 3.31 4.42 23.67
CA LYS A 145 2.30 3.38 23.45
C LYS A 145 2.17 3.06 21.97
N PHE A 146 1.80 1.84 21.65
CA PHE A 146 1.40 1.47 20.29
C PHE A 146 0.14 0.60 20.31
N LYS A 147 -0.55 0.59 19.17
CA LYS A 147 -1.69 -0.29 18.90
C LYS A 147 -1.46 -1.02 17.58
N LEU A 148 -1.34 -2.35 17.67
CA LEU A 148 -1.31 -3.23 16.51
C LEU A 148 -2.74 -3.49 16.03
N MET A 149 -2.96 -3.34 14.73
CA MET A 149 -4.24 -3.59 14.07
C MET A 149 -4.00 -4.50 12.84
N PRO A 150 -3.80 -5.81 13.04
CA PRO A 150 -3.64 -6.75 11.95
C PRO A 150 -4.89 -6.76 11.05
N ALA A 151 -4.70 -7.06 9.76
CA ALA A 151 -5.81 -7.21 8.84
C ALA A 151 -6.46 -8.59 9.05
N LYS A 152 -7.79 -8.61 9.28
CA LYS A 152 -8.61 -9.82 9.31
C LYS A 152 -9.23 -10.13 7.94
N GLY A 153 -9.42 -9.09 7.11
CA GLY A 153 -9.92 -9.20 5.76
C GLY A 153 -9.59 -7.95 4.93
N ILE A 154 -9.52 -8.12 3.62
CA ILE A 154 -9.21 -7.07 2.66
C ILE A 154 -10.33 -7.01 1.64
N PHE A 155 -10.90 -5.81 1.39
CA PHE A 155 -12.00 -5.60 0.45
C PHE A 155 -11.59 -4.73 -0.74
N ALA A 156 -10.57 -3.89 -0.60
CA ALA A 156 -10.02 -3.10 -1.69
C ALA A 156 -8.52 -2.93 -1.55
N LEU A 157 -7.81 -3.14 -2.65
CA LEU A 157 -6.39 -2.83 -2.83
C LEU A 157 -6.21 -2.25 -4.23
N GLY A 158 -6.06 -0.96 -4.34
CA GLY A 158 -5.87 -0.32 -5.62
C GLY A 158 -5.16 1.02 -5.51
N VAL A 159 -4.39 1.39 -6.52
CA VAL A 159 -3.62 2.65 -6.54
C VAL A 159 -3.99 3.61 -7.67
N GLY A 160 -4.71 3.21 -8.70
CA GLY A 160 -5.10 3.99 -9.89
C GLY A 160 -5.53 5.46 -9.64
N HIS A 161 -4.60 6.30 -9.21
CA HIS A 161 -4.88 7.70 -8.84
C HIS A 161 -5.41 8.55 -9.99
N VAL A 162 -4.90 8.33 -11.21
CA VAL A 162 -5.33 9.05 -12.41
C VAL A 162 -6.81 8.79 -12.70
N ARG A 163 -7.24 7.53 -12.64
CA ARG A 163 -8.65 7.14 -12.84
C ARG A 163 -9.60 7.73 -11.80
N ARG A 164 -9.14 7.88 -10.57
CA ARG A 164 -9.98 8.30 -9.44
C ARG A 164 -10.34 9.78 -9.43
N LYS A 165 -9.69 10.58 -10.27
CA LYS A 165 -9.98 12.02 -10.39
C LYS A 165 -11.41 12.32 -10.87
N VAL A 166 -12.00 11.42 -11.64
CA VAL A 166 -13.34 11.57 -12.24
C VAL A 166 -14.46 10.85 -11.47
N ILE A 167 -14.12 10.16 -10.36
CA ILE A 167 -15.11 9.45 -9.56
C ILE A 167 -15.90 10.45 -8.72
N GLU A 168 -17.24 10.35 -8.81
CA GLU A 168 -18.15 11.21 -8.04
C GLU A 168 -18.53 10.58 -6.68
N PRO A 169 -18.87 11.41 -5.67
CA PRO A 169 -19.40 10.92 -4.42
C PRO A 169 -20.66 10.07 -4.64
N GLY A 170 -20.63 8.83 -4.12
CA GLY A 170 -21.73 7.87 -4.30
C GLY A 170 -21.52 6.86 -5.42
N ASP A 171 -20.56 7.07 -6.31
CA ASP A 171 -20.20 6.07 -7.33
C ASP A 171 -19.78 4.76 -6.64
N LYS A 172 -20.33 3.66 -7.11
CA LYS A 172 -20.06 2.32 -6.63
C LYS A 172 -20.17 1.28 -7.73
N THR A 173 -19.48 0.16 -7.56
CA THR A 173 -19.61 -1.01 -8.44
C THR A 173 -20.93 -1.73 -8.17
N ASP A 174 -21.43 -2.49 -9.16
CA ASP A 174 -22.68 -3.24 -9.03
C ASP A 174 -22.59 -4.33 -7.97
N GLU A 175 -21.47 -5.03 -7.91
CA GLU A 175 -21.23 -6.10 -6.95
C GLU A 175 -20.51 -5.65 -5.70
N ARG A 176 -20.80 -6.32 -4.57
CA ARG A 176 -20.03 -6.19 -3.34
C ARG A 176 -18.59 -6.60 -3.56
N ALA A 177 -17.66 -5.89 -2.92
CA ALA A 177 -16.27 -6.32 -2.89
C ALA A 177 -16.16 -7.63 -2.10
N LYS A 178 -15.54 -8.63 -2.73
CA LYS A 178 -15.28 -9.92 -2.06
C LYS A 178 -14.14 -9.76 -1.07
N MET A 179 -14.31 -10.30 0.12
CA MET A 179 -13.24 -10.35 1.10
C MET A 179 -12.12 -11.29 0.62
N ILE A 180 -10.92 -10.75 0.54
CA ILE A 180 -9.71 -11.53 0.34
C ILE A 180 -9.21 -11.96 1.72
N PRO A 181 -9.19 -13.27 2.03
CA PRO A 181 -8.66 -13.75 3.31
C PRO A 181 -7.16 -13.50 3.38
N VAL A 182 -6.66 -13.31 4.58
CA VAL A 182 -5.22 -13.26 4.85
C VAL A 182 -4.77 -14.66 5.21
N GLY A 183 -3.93 -15.26 4.37
CA GLY A 183 -3.39 -16.62 4.57
C GLY A 183 -1.91 -16.66 4.18
N ILE A 184 -1.07 -17.25 5.04
CA ILE A 184 0.37 -17.30 4.79
C ILE A 184 0.71 -18.50 3.90
N VAL A 185 1.42 -18.21 2.81
CA VAL A 185 1.94 -19.20 1.86
C VAL A 185 3.41 -19.47 2.19
N GLN A 186 3.74 -20.74 2.42
CA GLN A 186 5.13 -21.17 2.61
C GLN A 186 5.86 -21.21 1.27
N LEU A 187 7.09 -20.72 1.24
CA LEU A 187 7.95 -20.68 0.06
C LEU A 187 9.23 -21.47 0.29
N SER A 188 9.68 -22.16 -0.75
CA SER A 188 11.02 -22.77 -0.81
C SER A 188 12.09 -21.67 -1.04
N ASP A 189 13.36 -22.05 -0.85
CA ASP A 189 14.48 -21.14 -1.05
C ASP A 189 14.51 -20.57 -2.49
N LEU A 190 14.30 -21.43 -3.49
CA LEU A 190 14.24 -21.01 -4.88
C LEU A 190 13.09 -19.99 -5.14
N GLU A 191 11.92 -20.26 -4.57
CA GLU A 191 10.79 -19.34 -4.69
C GLU A 191 11.07 -17.99 -4.01
N TRP A 192 11.80 -17.99 -2.90
CA TRP A 192 12.26 -16.76 -2.25
C TRP A 192 13.22 -15.97 -3.13
N GLU A 193 14.21 -16.61 -3.75
CA GLU A 193 15.18 -15.94 -4.65
C GLU A 193 14.46 -15.31 -5.85
N VAL A 194 13.56 -16.05 -6.51
CA VAL A 194 12.75 -15.54 -7.62
C VAL A 194 11.88 -14.38 -7.17
N LEU A 195 11.22 -14.50 -6.01
CA LEU A 195 10.33 -13.48 -5.49
C LEU A 195 11.07 -12.18 -5.13
N LEU A 196 12.27 -12.30 -4.54
CA LEU A 196 13.11 -11.15 -4.20
C LEU A 196 13.56 -10.41 -5.46
N ALA A 197 13.96 -11.14 -6.52
CA ALA A 197 14.31 -10.55 -7.81
C ALA A 197 13.08 -9.88 -8.48
N LEU A 198 11.91 -10.51 -8.43
CA LEU A 198 10.65 -9.95 -8.97
C LEU A 198 10.23 -8.63 -8.31
N LYS A 199 10.32 -8.55 -6.98
CA LYS A 199 9.82 -7.38 -6.23
C LYS A 199 10.71 -6.15 -6.34
N ARG A 200 11.96 -6.30 -6.77
CA ARG A 200 12.92 -5.20 -6.89
C ARG A 200 12.41 -4.15 -7.88
N GLU A 201 12.58 -2.88 -7.54
CA GLU A 201 12.24 -1.78 -8.43
C GLU A 201 13.07 -1.83 -9.70
N LEU A 202 12.48 -1.49 -10.85
CA LEU A 202 13.17 -1.43 -12.12
C LEU A 202 14.03 -0.17 -12.20
N THR A 203 15.24 -0.33 -12.75
CA THR A 203 16.06 0.80 -13.22
C THR A 203 15.54 1.32 -14.57
N LEU A 204 16.03 2.49 -15.02
CA LEU A 204 15.67 3.03 -16.33
C LEU A 204 16.00 2.06 -17.48
N ASP A 205 17.14 1.35 -17.38
CA ASP A 205 17.60 0.41 -18.40
C ASP A 205 16.75 -0.87 -18.45
N GLU A 206 16.04 -1.18 -17.39
CA GLU A 206 15.16 -2.34 -17.30
C GLU A 206 13.73 -2.05 -17.83
N VAL A 207 13.40 -0.80 -18.14
CA VAL A 207 12.17 -0.45 -18.84
C VAL A 207 12.32 -0.81 -20.32
N ARG A 208 12.18 -2.10 -20.63
CA ARG A 208 12.41 -2.69 -21.96
C ARG A 208 11.72 -4.05 -22.09
N LEU A 209 11.65 -4.59 -23.28
CA LEU A 209 11.30 -6.00 -23.50
C LEU A 209 12.37 -6.92 -22.91
N GLY A 210 11.95 -8.13 -22.55
CA GLY A 210 12.83 -9.15 -22.00
C GLY A 210 13.43 -8.78 -20.64
N LEU A 211 12.78 -7.91 -19.87
CA LEU A 211 13.29 -7.44 -18.58
C LEU A 211 13.57 -8.58 -17.57
N TRP A 212 12.81 -9.68 -17.65
CA TRP A 212 12.95 -10.80 -16.71
C TRP A 212 14.23 -11.62 -16.89
N ALA A 213 14.93 -11.49 -18.02
CA ALA A 213 16.21 -12.17 -18.20
C ALA A 213 17.27 -11.68 -17.19
N THR A 214 17.32 -10.38 -16.90
CA THR A 214 18.19 -9.80 -15.87
C THR A 214 17.79 -10.32 -14.48
N ARG A 215 16.49 -10.41 -14.20
CA ARG A 215 15.98 -10.89 -12.91
C ARG A 215 16.22 -12.39 -12.70
N ALA A 216 16.14 -13.18 -13.77
CA ALA A 216 16.47 -14.60 -13.73
C ALA A 216 17.95 -14.81 -13.39
N ALA A 217 18.85 -14.05 -14.01
CA ALA A 217 20.27 -14.08 -13.69
C ALA A 217 20.56 -13.68 -12.22
N GLU A 218 19.85 -12.68 -11.66
CA GLU A 218 19.95 -12.29 -10.26
C GLU A 218 19.50 -13.42 -9.31
N ALA A 219 18.45 -14.15 -9.68
CA ALA A 219 17.96 -15.30 -8.92
C ALA A 219 18.78 -16.58 -9.14
N GLY A 220 19.84 -16.52 -9.96
CA GLY A 220 20.70 -17.67 -10.24
C GLY A 220 20.07 -18.78 -11.08
N VAL A 221 19.05 -18.46 -11.90
CA VAL A 221 18.31 -19.42 -12.72
C VAL A 221 18.21 -18.94 -14.19
N ASP A 222 17.87 -19.87 -15.10
CA ASP A 222 17.50 -19.50 -16.46
C ASP A 222 16.12 -18.81 -16.53
N LEU A 223 15.87 -18.11 -17.64
CA LEU A 223 14.64 -17.33 -17.83
C LEU A 223 13.38 -18.18 -17.76
N GLU A 224 13.38 -19.39 -18.32
CA GLU A 224 12.20 -20.25 -18.34
C GLU A 224 11.88 -20.77 -16.93
N THR A 225 12.89 -21.18 -16.18
CA THR A 225 12.74 -21.55 -14.77
C THR A 225 12.20 -20.38 -13.94
N PHE A 226 12.75 -19.17 -14.13
CA PHE A 226 12.25 -17.95 -13.47
C PHE A 226 10.78 -17.71 -13.76
N CYS A 227 10.41 -17.71 -15.05
CA CYS A 227 9.01 -17.47 -15.44
C CYS A 227 8.07 -18.55 -14.91
N ARG A 228 8.45 -19.82 -14.97
CA ARG A 228 7.65 -20.94 -14.45
C ARG A 228 7.40 -20.80 -12.94
N VAL A 229 8.43 -20.48 -12.16
CA VAL A 229 8.30 -20.25 -10.72
C VAL A 229 7.40 -19.04 -10.45
N ALA A 230 7.58 -17.94 -11.18
CA ALA A 230 6.72 -16.75 -11.05
C ALA A 230 5.26 -17.05 -11.41
N GLU A 231 5.00 -17.84 -12.45
CA GLU A 231 3.65 -18.29 -12.83
C GLU A 231 3.00 -19.17 -11.74
N ASP A 232 3.77 -20.05 -11.09
CA ASP A 232 3.27 -20.88 -9.99
C ASP A 232 3.00 -20.04 -8.73
N LEU A 233 3.86 -19.09 -8.39
CA LEU A 233 3.61 -18.11 -7.33
C LEU A 233 2.37 -17.25 -7.63
N ASN A 234 2.15 -16.91 -8.91
CA ASN A 234 0.94 -16.20 -9.34
C ASN A 234 -0.33 -17.03 -9.12
N LYS A 235 -0.33 -18.33 -9.46
CA LYS A 235 -1.47 -19.26 -9.19
C LYS A 235 -1.77 -19.35 -7.69
N ARG A 236 -0.73 -19.31 -6.85
CA ARG A 236 -0.85 -19.31 -5.38
C ARG A 236 -1.21 -17.95 -4.80
N GLN A 237 -1.54 -16.96 -5.65
CA GLN A 237 -1.94 -15.60 -5.24
C GLN A 237 -0.88 -14.86 -4.40
N VAL A 238 0.40 -15.15 -4.65
CA VAL A 238 1.55 -14.45 -4.04
C VAL A 238 1.94 -13.23 -4.85
N ILE A 239 1.77 -13.29 -6.17
CA ILE A 239 2.07 -12.19 -7.09
C ILE A 239 0.85 -11.26 -7.19
N GLY A 240 1.09 -9.96 -7.05
CA GLY A 240 0.09 -8.93 -7.23
C GLY A 240 -0.03 -8.47 -8.68
N ARG A 241 0.29 -7.23 -8.96
CA ARG A 241 0.25 -6.65 -10.31
C ARG A 241 1.61 -6.09 -10.69
N PHE A 242 1.90 -6.01 -11.99
CA PHE A 242 2.95 -5.15 -12.49
C PHE A 242 2.44 -3.70 -12.49
N SER A 243 3.21 -2.76 -11.95
CA SER A 243 2.68 -1.42 -11.70
C SER A 243 3.73 -0.33 -11.85
N THR A 244 3.33 0.76 -12.48
CA THR A 244 3.96 2.07 -12.35
C THR A 244 3.32 2.80 -11.16
N PHE A 245 4.15 3.32 -10.26
CA PHE A 245 3.67 4.04 -9.08
C PHE A 245 3.87 5.54 -9.28
N LEU A 246 2.79 6.23 -9.45
CA LEU A 246 2.79 7.69 -9.54
C LEU A 246 3.33 8.30 -8.24
N GLU A 247 4.11 9.38 -8.35
CA GLU A 247 4.45 10.19 -7.18
C GLU A 247 3.21 10.99 -6.76
N HIS A 248 2.65 10.66 -5.62
CA HIS A 248 1.43 11.28 -5.11
C HIS A 248 1.62 11.93 -3.74
N VAL A 249 2.78 11.71 -3.11
CA VAL A 249 3.13 12.26 -1.79
C VAL A 249 3.84 13.62 -1.96
N LYS A 250 4.74 13.69 -2.94
CA LYS A 250 5.54 14.90 -3.24
C LYS A 250 5.05 15.58 -4.51
N PRO A 251 5.28 16.89 -4.68
CA PRO A 251 5.05 17.54 -5.95
C PRO A 251 5.95 16.97 -7.04
N SER A 252 5.47 16.94 -8.29
CA SER A 252 6.31 16.66 -9.47
C SER A 252 7.37 17.76 -9.66
N ALA A 253 8.27 17.58 -10.61
CA ALA A 253 9.28 18.58 -10.98
C ALA A 253 8.67 19.92 -11.37
N SER A 254 7.45 19.94 -11.94
CA SER A 254 6.70 21.16 -12.25
C SER A 254 5.86 21.71 -11.08
N GLY A 255 5.94 21.09 -9.88
CA GLY A 255 5.17 21.49 -8.71
C GLY A 255 3.74 20.94 -8.65
N GLN A 256 3.34 20.08 -9.60
CA GLN A 256 2.02 19.46 -9.60
C GLN A 256 1.93 18.33 -8.57
N ARG A 257 0.80 18.23 -7.87
CA ARG A 257 0.50 17.14 -6.96
C ARG A 257 -0.66 16.30 -7.51
N VAL A 258 -0.49 14.99 -7.46
CA VAL A 258 -1.55 14.04 -7.84
C VAL A 258 -2.68 14.06 -6.82
N THR A 259 -2.33 14.08 -5.54
CA THR A 259 -3.26 14.21 -4.42
C THR A 259 -2.72 15.18 -3.38
N LYS A 260 -3.61 15.87 -2.65
CA LYS A 260 -3.25 16.78 -1.56
C LYS A 260 -3.66 16.21 -0.20
N PHE A 261 -4.71 15.41 -0.18
CA PHE A 261 -5.30 14.85 1.04
C PHE A 261 -5.27 13.34 0.98
N ASN A 262 -4.83 12.74 2.09
CA ASN A 262 -4.89 11.30 2.36
C ASN A 262 -5.73 11.14 3.63
N ALA A 263 -6.90 10.53 3.50
CA ALA A 263 -7.81 10.32 4.60
C ALA A 263 -7.91 8.82 4.92
N LEU A 264 -7.76 8.47 6.18
CA LEU A 264 -8.09 7.15 6.71
C LEU A 264 -9.45 7.24 7.39
N PHE A 265 -10.46 6.65 6.78
CA PHE A 265 -11.81 6.56 7.29
C PHE A 265 -11.93 5.39 8.25
N HIS A 266 -12.62 5.59 9.34
CA HIS A 266 -12.92 4.59 10.36
C HIS A 266 -14.43 4.45 10.54
N TRP A 267 -14.91 3.20 10.69
CA TRP A 267 -16.29 2.89 11.05
C TRP A 267 -16.33 1.80 12.11
N ARG A 268 -17.23 1.97 13.09
CA ARG A 268 -17.67 0.90 13.96
C ARG A 268 -19.02 0.40 13.46
N VAL A 269 -19.02 -0.81 12.95
CA VAL A 269 -20.24 -1.54 12.56
C VAL A 269 -20.50 -2.67 13.56
N PRO A 270 -21.74 -3.22 13.67
CA PRO A 270 -22.02 -4.32 14.58
C PRO A 270 -21.09 -5.52 14.36
N VAL A 271 -20.69 -6.13 15.46
CA VAL A 271 -19.89 -7.36 15.44
C VAL A 271 -20.65 -8.46 14.68
N GLY A 272 -19.95 -9.15 13.78
CA GLY A 272 -20.53 -10.16 12.89
C GLY A 272 -21.02 -9.62 11.54
N ARG A 273 -21.06 -8.28 11.35
CA ARG A 273 -21.40 -7.67 10.06
C ARG A 273 -20.22 -7.05 9.33
N GLU A 274 -18.99 -7.30 9.79
CA GLU A 274 -17.76 -6.70 9.21
C GLU A 274 -17.54 -7.10 7.76
N VAL A 275 -17.82 -8.36 7.41
CA VAL A 275 -17.65 -8.86 6.04
C VAL A 275 -18.66 -8.19 5.10
N GLU A 276 -19.90 -8.05 5.53
CA GLU A 276 -20.95 -7.38 4.78
C GLU A 276 -20.62 -5.89 4.61
N ALA A 277 -20.34 -5.20 5.72
CA ALA A 277 -20.03 -3.77 5.73
C ALA A 277 -18.76 -3.46 4.92
N GLY A 278 -17.69 -4.24 5.11
CA GLY A 278 -16.46 -4.10 4.35
C GLY A 278 -16.65 -4.33 2.84
N GLY A 279 -17.49 -5.30 2.47
CA GLY A 279 -17.89 -5.54 1.09
C GLY A 279 -18.62 -4.36 0.47
N GLU A 280 -19.55 -3.75 1.20
CA GLU A 280 -20.30 -2.56 0.75
C GLU A 280 -19.41 -1.30 0.69
N VAL A 281 -18.56 -1.08 1.69
CA VAL A 281 -17.57 0.01 1.67
C VAL A 281 -16.62 -0.18 0.50
N GLY A 282 -16.13 -1.38 0.27
CA GLY A 282 -15.19 -1.71 -0.81
C GLY A 282 -15.74 -1.55 -2.23
N ARG A 283 -17.07 -1.42 -2.41
CA ARG A 283 -17.72 -1.10 -3.71
C ARG A 283 -17.35 0.28 -4.23
N HIS A 284 -16.95 1.20 -3.34
CA HIS A 284 -16.67 2.58 -3.73
C HIS A 284 -15.28 2.71 -4.34
N PRO A 285 -15.15 2.92 -5.68
CA PRO A 285 -13.88 2.88 -6.39
C PRO A 285 -12.93 4.03 -6.05
N ILE A 286 -13.43 5.05 -5.32
CA ILE A 286 -12.58 6.12 -4.78
C ILE A 286 -11.60 5.59 -3.71
N LEU A 287 -11.94 4.50 -3.03
CA LEU A 287 -11.12 3.92 -1.99
C LEU A 287 -9.94 3.16 -2.60
N THR A 288 -8.74 3.50 -2.15
CA THR A 288 -7.52 2.79 -2.55
C THR A 288 -7.31 1.53 -1.73
N HIS A 289 -7.77 1.52 -0.48
CA HIS A 289 -7.65 0.41 0.45
C HIS A 289 -8.92 0.34 1.30
N CYS A 290 -9.38 -0.89 1.58
CA CYS A 290 -10.44 -1.16 2.54
C CYS A 290 -10.16 -2.46 3.27
N TYR A 291 -10.20 -2.42 4.62
CA TYR A 291 -9.82 -3.52 5.49
C TYR A 291 -10.81 -3.72 6.63
N TRP A 292 -10.96 -4.98 7.04
CA TRP A 292 -11.40 -5.31 8.38
C TRP A 292 -10.19 -5.33 9.32
N ARG A 293 -10.16 -4.42 10.29
CA ARG A 293 -9.12 -4.27 11.32
C ARG A 293 -9.76 -3.80 12.60
N GLU A 294 -9.36 -4.35 13.73
CA GLU A 294 -9.92 -3.95 15.02
C GLU A 294 -9.07 -2.87 15.70
N GLY A 295 -9.64 -1.68 15.85
CA GLY A 295 -9.02 -0.55 16.52
C GLY A 295 -8.95 -0.73 18.05
N GLY A 296 -9.88 -1.48 18.63
CA GLY A 296 -10.00 -1.64 20.07
C GLY A 296 -10.49 -0.37 20.78
N PRO A 297 -10.49 -0.35 22.13
CA PRO A 297 -11.08 0.73 22.91
C PRO A 297 -10.52 2.11 22.63
N ASP A 298 -9.20 2.23 22.39
CA ASP A 298 -8.54 3.50 22.10
C ASP A 298 -9.09 4.17 20.82
N PHE A 299 -9.61 3.38 19.88
CA PHE A 299 -10.25 3.84 18.66
C PHE A 299 -11.76 3.55 18.62
N ASN A 300 -12.43 3.58 19.77
CA ASN A 300 -13.89 3.36 19.88
C ASN A 300 -14.36 2.05 19.23
N ASN A 301 -13.53 1.01 19.24
CA ASN A 301 -13.78 -0.31 18.68
C ASN A 301 -14.18 -0.29 17.19
N VAL A 302 -13.61 0.65 16.41
CA VAL A 302 -13.78 0.63 14.94
C VAL A 302 -13.27 -0.69 14.38
N ASN A 303 -13.96 -1.22 13.38
CA ASN A 303 -13.66 -2.50 12.78
C ASN A 303 -13.59 -2.49 11.23
N ILE A 304 -14.01 -1.40 10.58
CA ILE A 304 -13.78 -1.16 9.16
C ILE A 304 -12.94 0.10 8.98
N MET A 305 -11.91 0.00 8.15
CA MET A 305 -10.99 1.10 7.83
C MET A 305 -10.75 1.18 6.34
N ALA A 306 -10.81 2.39 5.78
CA ALA A 306 -10.54 2.58 4.36
C ALA A 306 -9.75 3.86 4.09
N VAL A 307 -8.98 3.87 2.99
CA VAL A 307 -8.16 5.02 2.59
C VAL A 307 -8.73 5.66 1.34
N CYS A 308 -8.94 6.95 1.40
CA CYS A 308 -9.33 7.81 0.31
C CYS A 308 -8.26 8.87 0.05
N HIS A 309 -8.02 9.17 -1.21
CA HIS A 309 -7.12 10.26 -1.63
C HIS A 309 -7.90 11.27 -2.46
N GLY A 310 -7.58 12.56 -2.31
CA GLY A 310 -8.22 13.63 -3.05
C GLY A 310 -7.36 14.88 -3.18
N THR A 311 -7.81 15.81 -4.00
CA THR A 311 -7.20 17.14 -4.18
C THR A 311 -7.88 18.21 -3.34
N GLU A 312 -9.11 17.97 -2.89
CA GLU A 312 -9.96 18.87 -2.12
C GLU A 312 -10.53 18.14 -0.89
N LYS A 313 -10.40 18.77 0.29
CA LYS A 313 -10.84 18.17 1.57
C LYS A 313 -12.35 17.97 1.60
N GLU A 314 -13.10 18.91 1.08
CA GLU A 314 -14.57 18.90 1.00
C GLU A 314 -15.07 17.72 0.14
N ARG A 315 -14.39 17.46 -0.99
CA ARG A 315 -14.72 16.34 -1.87
C ARG A 315 -14.43 14.98 -1.19
N VAL A 316 -13.34 14.88 -0.43
CA VAL A 316 -13.02 13.68 0.36
C VAL A 316 -14.11 13.45 1.42
N PHE A 317 -14.59 14.50 2.09
CA PHE A 317 -15.72 14.40 3.02
C PHE A 317 -17.03 14.02 2.32
N ALA A 318 -17.30 14.54 1.11
CA ALA A 318 -18.47 14.17 0.34
C ALA A 318 -18.49 12.68 -0.01
N HIS A 319 -17.34 12.10 -0.39
CA HIS A 319 -17.21 10.65 -0.56
C HIS A 319 -17.49 9.88 0.73
N LYS A 320 -16.93 10.33 1.85
CA LYS A 320 -17.18 9.72 3.16
C LYS A 320 -18.69 9.73 3.50
N ALA A 321 -19.33 10.88 3.35
CA ALA A 321 -20.76 11.04 3.61
C ALA A 321 -21.63 10.16 2.71
N ALA A 322 -21.27 10.00 1.44
CA ALA A 322 -21.98 9.12 0.52
C ALA A 322 -21.83 7.64 0.92
N ILE A 323 -20.68 7.22 1.42
CA ILE A 323 -20.48 5.85 1.95
C ILE A 323 -21.32 5.66 3.21
N ASP A 324 -21.35 6.63 4.14
CA ASP A 324 -22.17 6.56 5.37
C ASP A 324 -23.65 6.45 5.03
N ALA A 325 -24.15 7.27 4.10
CA ALA A 325 -25.52 7.23 3.63
C ALA A 325 -25.86 5.89 2.95
N HIS A 326 -24.92 5.33 2.20
CA HIS A 326 -25.09 4.00 1.59
C HIS A 326 -25.25 2.91 2.66
N LEU A 327 -24.35 2.86 3.65
CA LEU A 327 -24.46 1.89 4.76
C LEU A 327 -25.81 2.02 5.50
N ALA A 328 -26.23 3.24 5.79
CA ALA A 328 -27.53 3.50 6.41
C ALA A 328 -28.71 3.03 5.56
N SER A 329 -28.66 3.27 4.22
CA SER A 329 -29.73 2.90 3.29
C SER A 329 -29.97 1.39 3.17
N ILE A 330 -28.95 0.59 3.45
CA ILE A 330 -29.01 -0.88 3.42
C ILE A 330 -29.12 -1.51 4.81
N GLY A 331 -29.37 -0.69 5.84
CA GLY A 331 -29.60 -1.15 7.21
C GLY A 331 -28.35 -1.65 7.92
N ILE A 332 -27.17 -1.12 7.59
CA ILE A 332 -25.94 -1.34 8.36
C ILE A 332 -25.73 -0.14 9.29
N PRO A 333 -26.02 -0.26 10.60
CA PRO A 333 -25.81 0.84 11.51
C PRO A 333 -24.32 1.13 11.68
N VAL A 334 -23.98 2.41 11.76
CA VAL A 334 -22.65 2.90 12.08
C VAL A 334 -22.70 3.61 13.41
N ASP A 335 -22.25 2.93 14.48
CA ASP A 335 -22.32 3.48 15.84
C ASP A 335 -21.28 4.57 16.10
N TYR A 336 -20.16 4.53 15.37
CA TYR A 336 -19.09 5.50 15.46
C TYR A 336 -18.33 5.59 14.14
N THR A 337 -17.92 6.79 13.78
CA THR A 337 -17.08 7.04 12.62
C THR A 337 -16.08 8.17 12.88
N ASN A 338 -14.91 8.11 12.23
CA ASN A 338 -13.88 9.14 12.32
C ASN A 338 -13.06 9.21 11.02
N VAL A 339 -12.33 10.31 10.87
CA VAL A 339 -11.38 10.55 9.78
C VAL A 339 -10.04 10.95 10.37
N PHE A 340 -8.98 10.26 9.96
CA PHE A 340 -7.60 10.62 10.23
C PHE A 340 -6.94 11.15 8.96
N TRP A 341 -6.48 12.38 8.99
CA TRP A 341 -5.82 13.05 7.89
C TRP A 341 -4.33 12.76 7.89
N GLY A 342 -3.79 12.35 6.74
CA GLY A 342 -2.35 12.18 6.54
C GLY A 342 -1.67 13.52 6.28
N GLY A 343 -0.61 13.76 7.05
CA GLY A 343 0.32 14.85 6.86
C GLY A 343 1.63 14.37 6.22
N ARG A 344 2.76 14.58 6.91
CA ARG A 344 4.07 14.06 6.49
C ARG A 344 4.00 12.56 6.27
N SER A 345 4.48 12.10 5.12
CA SER A 345 4.33 10.71 4.70
C SER A 345 5.50 10.27 3.82
N GLU A 346 6.03 9.08 4.09
CA GLU A 346 7.02 8.41 3.25
C GLU A 346 6.64 6.94 3.04
N ILE A 347 6.88 6.44 1.84
CA ILE A 347 6.53 5.07 1.45
C ILE A 347 7.73 4.38 0.83
N LYS A 348 8.03 3.18 1.30
CA LYS A 348 9.04 2.27 0.72
C LYS A 348 8.47 0.85 0.63
N PRO A 349 9.06 -0.04 -0.20
CA PRO A 349 8.73 -1.46 -0.15
C PRO A 349 9.03 -2.02 1.24
N SER A 350 8.05 -2.68 1.87
CA SER A 350 8.32 -3.41 3.12
C SER A 350 9.23 -4.60 2.84
N GLU A 351 10.23 -4.78 3.69
CA GLU A 351 10.99 -6.03 3.76
C GLU A 351 10.13 -7.14 4.38
N ILE A 352 10.34 -8.37 3.94
CA ILE A 352 9.60 -9.55 4.41
C ILE A 352 10.52 -10.77 4.59
N SER A 353 11.85 -10.60 4.39
CA SER A 353 12.82 -11.69 4.50
C SER A 353 13.10 -12.04 5.95
N PRO A 354 12.98 -13.35 6.34
CA PRO A 354 13.37 -13.80 7.68
C PRO A 354 14.84 -13.52 8.00
N LYS A 355 15.74 -13.68 7.02
CA LYS A 355 17.18 -13.41 7.19
C LYS A 355 17.43 -11.94 7.56
N VAL A 356 16.85 -11.00 6.79
CA VAL A 356 17.00 -9.56 7.06
C VAL A 356 16.39 -9.19 8.42
N HIS A 357 15.29 -9.83 8.82
CA HIS A 357 14.67 -9.61 10.13
C HIS A 357 15.60 -10.05 11.28
N HIS A 358 16.22 -11.22 11.13
CA HIS A 358 17.18 -11.70 12.12
C HIS A 358 18.40 -10.74 12.26
N GLU A 359 18.97 -10.30 11.14
CA GLU A 359 20.08 -9.32 11.12
C GLU A 359 19.65 -7.98 11.74
N TRP A 360 18.43 -7.53 11.46
CA TRP A 360 17.89 -6.28 12.02
C TRP A 360 17.68 -6.40 13.55
N LEU A 361 17.10 -7.50 14.03
CA LEU A 361 16.95 -7.75 15.47
C LEU A 361 18.31 -7.83 16.17
N ALA A 362 19.30 -8.50 15.59
CA ALA A 362 20.65 -8.56 16.15
C ALA A 362 21.30 -7.17 16.28
N LYS A 363 20.92 -6.24 15.41
CA LYS A 363 21.43 -4.86 15.44
C LYS A 363 20.71 -3.96 16.45
N TYR A 364 19.40 -4.12 16.63
CA TYR A 364 18.56 -3.16 17.33
C TYR A 364 17.87 -3.71 18.58
N ALA A 365 17.69 -5.04 18.72
CA ALA A 365 17.28 -5.61 19.99
C ALA A 365 18.45 -5.52 20.98
N GLU A 366 18.19 -5.05 22.21
CA GLU A 366 19.20 -5.12 23.27
C GLU A 366 19.57 -6.58 23.49
N PRO A 367 20.87 -6.89 23.69
CA PRO A 367 21.25 -8.23 24.14
C PRO A 367 20.46 -8.53 25.42
N ALA A 368 19.85 -9.72 25.49
CA ALA A 368 19.22 -10.19 26.70
C ALA A 368 20.22 -9.99 27.84
N LEU A 369 19.86 -9.18 28.84
CA LEU A 369 20.67 -9.05 30.03
C LEU A 369 20.92 -10.48 30.51
N ALA A 370 22.20 -10.90 30.48
CA ALA A 370 22.59 -12.22 30.96
C ALA A 370 22.16 -12.25 32.45
N SER A 371 21.12 -13.05 32.72
CA SER A 371 20.59 -13.31 34.04
C SER A 371 21.55 -14.19 34.84
#